data_4fd06b77940d5fd2b249b00737e99d3a
#
_entry.id   4fd06b77940d5fd2b249b00737e99d3a
#
_cell.length_a   1.000
_cell.length_b   1.000
_cell.length_c   1.000
_cell.angle_alpha   90.00
_cell.angle_beta   90.00
_cell.angle_gamma   90.00
#
_symmetry.space_group_name_H-M   'P 1'
#
loop_
_entity.id
_entity.type
_entity.pdbx_description
1 polymer ?
#
loop_
_entity_poly.entity_id
_entity_poly.type
_entity_poly.pdbx_seq_one_letter_code
_entity_poly.pdbx_strand_id
1 'polypeptide(L)'
;SINNKIKVPTKESIWTISGNNILSNNQPIILEWNNGEGVIFKRKIDLDDKYLFKISQRVENNTNQSIELYPYAQITRNKVPDDIQNFYISHEGFIGVFDEELKEDDYDDIKDKKIVREADEGWLGITDKFWVSAVVPTKGENFKSTFLYKDGFKANYILNNPTKINP
;
A
#
# COMPACT_ATOMS: atom_id res chain seq x y z
N SER A 1 0.17 9.32 13.19
CA SER A 1 0.24 9.27 14.66
C SER A 1 -0.74 10.27 15.26
N ILE A 2 -1.61 9.83 16.14
CA ILE A 2 -2.66 10.72 16.69
C ILE A 2 -2.13 11.57 17.86
N ASN A 3 -1.07 11.17 18.55
CA ASN A 3 -0.63 11.83 19.77
C ASN A 3 0.85 12.17 19.89
N ASN A 4 1.69 11.73 18.99
CA ASN A 4 3.08 12.15 18.93
C ASN A 4 3.39 12.63 17.53
N LYS A 5 3.99 13.79 17.40
CA LYS A 5 4.44 14.38 16.13
C LYS A 5 5.63 13.59 15.52
N ILE A 6 5.48 12.26 15.41
CA ILE A 6 6.53 11.42 14.83
C ILE A 6 6.59 11.70 13.35
N LYS A 7 7.76 12.07 12.89
CA LYS A 7 8.03 12.24 11.48
C LYS A 7 7.99 10.87 10.80
N VAL A 8 7.09 10.72 9.83
CA VAL A 8 6.90 9.50 9.04
C VAL A 8 7.34 9.74 7.59
N PRO A 9 7.66 8.68 6.83
CA PRO A 9 8.03 8.83 5.42
C PRO A 9 6.90 9.48 4.60
N THR A 10 7.28 10.36 3.70
CA THR A 10 6.41 11.01 2.72
C THR A 10 6.82 10.63 1.29
N LYS A 11 6.13 11.16 0.28
CA LYS A 11 6.51 10.96 -1.12
C LYS A 11 7.86 11.59 -1.49
N GLU A 12 8.33 12.58 -0.73
CA GLU A 12 9.64 13.23 -0.88
C GLU A 12 10.76 12.53 -0.10
N SER A 13 10.44 11.53 0.73
CA SER A 13 11.45 10.83 1.54
C SER A 13 12.39 10.03 0.65
N ILE A 14 13.69 10.27 0.80
CA ILE A 14 14.72 9.53 0.09
C ILE A 14 15.09 8.31 0.94
N TRP A 15 14.87 7.14 0.38
CA TRP A 15 15.19 5.86 0.99
C TRP A 15 16.59 5.43 0.57
N THR A 16 17.35 4.84 1.48
CA THR A 16 18.66 4.23 1.21
C THR A 16 18.52 2.72 1.09
N ILE A 17 19.31 2.11 0.21
CA ILE A 17 19.38 0.65 0.10
C ILE A 17 20.34 0.16 1.18
N SER A 18 19.90 -0.80 1.99
CA SER A 18 20.70 -1.48 3.00
C SER A 18 21.04 -2.88 2.50
N GLY A 19 22.32 -3.15 2.33
CA GLY A 19 22.81 -4.45 1.86
C GLY A 19 22.82 -4.59 0.34
N ASN A 20 22.22 -5.68 -0.17
CA ASN A 20 22.20 -5.97 -1.61
C ASN A 20 21.35 -4.95 -2.40
N ASN A 21 21.83 -4.51 -3.55
CA ASN A 21 21.18 -3.52 -4.40
C ASN A 21 20.56 -4.12 -5.69
N ILE A 22 20.59 -5.45 -5.83
CA ILE A 22 20.01 -6.16 -6.98
C ILE A 22 18.89 -7.05 -6.45
N LEU A 23 17.67 -6.77 -6.91
CA LEU A 23 16.52 -7.63 -6.62
C LEU A 23 16.51 -8.81 -7.60
N SER A 24 16.48 -10.00 -7.05
CA SER A 24 16.26 -11.22 -7.83
C SER A 24 15.57 -12.28 -6.98
N ASN A 25 15.19 -13.40 -7.59
CA ASN A 25 14.64 -14.52 -6.84
C ASN A 25 15.60 -14.92 -5.69
N ASN A 26 15.10 -15.01 -4.48
CA ASN A 26 15.84 -15.27 -3.24
C ASN A 26 16.87 -14.19 -2.82
N GLN A 27 16.88 -13.05 -3.50
CA GLN A 27 17.71 -11.90 -3.11
C GLN A 27 16.84 -10.64 -2.92
N PRO A 28 16.28 -10.44 -1.73
CA PRO A 28 15.48 -9.25 -1.44
C PRO A 28 16.35 -8.00 -1.41
N ILE A 29 15.72 -6.86 -1.63
CA ILE A 29 16.31 -5.57 -1.29
C ILE A 29 15.63 -5.00 -0.04
N ILE A 30 16.40 -4.27 0.75
CA ILE A 30 15.93 -3.58 1.94
C ILE A 30 16.12 -2.09 1.73
N LEU A 31 15.05 -1.33 1.85
CA LEU A 31 15.06 0.12 1.86
C LEU A 31 14.89 0.60 3.29
N GLU A 32 15.71 1.55 3.69
CA GLU A 32 15.67 2.15 5.02
C GLU A 32 15.51 3.66 4.94
N TRP A 33 14.70 4.19 5.83
CA TRP A 33 14.58 5.63 6.04
C TRP A 33 14.60 5.95 7.53
N ASN A 34 15.56 6.77 7.93
CA ASN A 34 15.70 7.24 9.31
C ASN A 34 15.05 8.62 9.43
N ASN A 35 14.16 8.80 10.39
CA ASN A 35 13.48 10.07 10.61
C ASN A 35 14.36 11.14 11.29
N GLY A 36 15.56 10.78 11.76
CA GLY A 36 16.46 11.64 12.50
C GLY A 36 16.10 11.83 13.99
N GLU A 37 15.06 11.16 14.47
CA GLU A 37 14.52 11.26 15.83
C GLU A 37 14.46 9.89 16.53
N GLY A 38 15.26 8.94 16.07
CA GLY A 38 15.40 7.61 16.67
C GLY A 38 14.42 6.57 16.12
N VAL A 39 13.67 6.85 15.03
CA VAL A 39 12.79 5.87 14.40
C VAL A 39 13.27 5.55 12.99
N ILE A 40 13.43 4.26 12.70
CA ILE A 40 13.87 3.76 11.39
C ILE A 40 12.75 2.96 10.76
N PHE A 41 12.37 3.35 9.56
CA PHE A 41 11.39 2.65 8.73
C PHE A 41 12.12 1.78 7.71
N LYS A 42 11.73 0.52 7.60
CA LYS A 42 12.32 -0.45 6.68
C LYS A 42 11.26 -1.04 5.77
N ARG A 43 11.61 -1.20 4.50
CA ARG A 43 10.81 -1.93 3.52
C ARG A 43 11.66 -3.02 2.92
N LYS A 44 11.25 -4.27 3.09
CA LYS A 44 11.84 -5.41 2.43
C LYS A 44 10.99 -5.73 1.21
N ILE A 45 11.62 -5.84 0.05
CA ILE A 45 11.00 -6.23 -1.20
C ILE A 45 11.56 -7.58 -1.58
N ASP A 46 10.71 -8.59 -1.59
CA ASP A 46 11.01 -9.94 -2.05
C ASP A 46 10.41 -10.15 -3.45
N LEU A 47 11.04 -10.97 -4.27
CA LEU A 47 10.56 -11.41 -5.57
C LEU A 47 10.67 -12.94 -5.63
N ASP A 48 9.58 -13.60 -6.02
CA ASP A 48 9.59 -15.05 -6.22
C ASP A 48 9.85 -15.44 -7.70
N ASP A 49 9.88 -16.72 -7.97
CA ASP A 49 10.10 -17.31 -9.29
C ASP A 49 8.91 -17.13 -10.27
N LYS A 50 7.78 -16.67 -9.76
CA LYS A 50 6.56 -16.35 -10.54
C LYS A 50 6.35 -14.86 -10.69
N TYR A 51 7.36 -14.04 -10.40
CA TYR A 51 7.32 -12.59 -10.45
C TYR A 51 6.31 -11.95 -9.46
N LEU A 52 5.98 -12.64 -8.36
CA LEU A 52 5.21 -12.04 -7.29
C LEU A 52 6.13 -11.19 -6.41
N PHE A 53 5.82 -9.91 -6.31
CA PHE A 53 6.49 -8.99 -5.39
C PHE A 53 5.78 -9.01 -4.04
N LYS A 54 6.53 -9.26 -2.97
CA LYS A 54 6.05 -9.13 -1.60
C LYS A 54 6.77 -7.99 -0.92
N ILE A 55 6.01 -7.03 -0.40
CA ILE A 55 6.55 -5.89 0.35
C ILE A 55 6.20 -6.05 1.82
N SER A 56 7.23 -6.14 2.66
CA SER A 56 7.09 -6.17 4.11
C SER A 56 7.57 -4.84 4.69
N GLN A 57 6.82 -4.31 5.65
CA GLN A 57 7.17 -3.08 6.36
C GLN A 57 7.54 -3.41 7.80
N ARG A 58 8.59 -2.76 8.29
CA ARG A 58 9.04 -2.85 9.68
C ARG A 58 9.43 -1.46 10.17
N VAL A 59 9.17 -1.20 11.43
CA VAL A 59 9.61 0.02 12.12
C VAL A 59 10.44 -0.38 13.32
N GLU A 60 11.60 0.23 13.47
CA GLU A 60 12.47 0.12 14.63
C GLU A 60 12.39 1.41 15.42
N ASN A 61 12.08 1.29 16.68
CA ASN A 61 11.95 2.42 17.59
C ASN A 61 13.13 2.41 18.58
N ASN A 62 14.09 3.28 18.35
CA ASN A 62 15.27 3.47 19.20
C ASN A 62 15.09 4.67 20.17
N THR A 63 13.85 5.10 20.38
CA THR A 63 13.54 6.10 21.41
C THR A 63 13.30 5.42 22.76
N ASN A 64 13.06 6.18 23.81
CA ASN A 64 12.74 5.67 25.13
C ASN A 64 11.23 5.59 25.42
N GLN A 65 10.39 5.79 24.41
CA GLN A 65 8.93 5.80 24.53
C GLN A 65 8.29 4.93 23.45
N SER A 66 7.20 4.24 23.79
CA SER A 66 6.39 3.54 22.80
C SER A 66 5.73 4.52 21.84
N ILE A 67 5.65 4.13 20.59
CA ILE A 67 4.99 4.90 19.52
C ILE A 67 3.83 4.11 18.94
N GLU A 68 2.83 4.81 18.41
CA GLU A 68 1.69 4.22 17.73
C GLU A 68 1.64 4.69 16.29
N LEU A 69 1.60 3.74 15.36
CA LEU A 69 1.53 4.00 13.92
C LEU A 69 0.40 3.20 13.30
N TYR A 70 -0.30 3.81 12.35
CA TYR A 70 -1.31 3.16 11.56
C TYR A 70 -0.67 2.56 10.30
N PRO A 71 -0.69 1.24 10.12
CA PRO A 71 -0.28 0.61 8.87
C PRO A 71 -1.11 1.15 7.71
N TYR A 72 -0.42 1.52 6.64
CA TYR A 72 -0.98 2.13 5.46
C TYR A 72 -0.27 1.62 4.21
N ALA A 73 -1.03 1.33 3.16
CA ALA A 73 -0.46 1.07 1.86
C ALA A 73 -1.27 1.76 0.75
N GLN A 74 -0.60 2.11 -0.34
CA GLN A 74 -1.20 2.79 -1.48
C GLN A 74 -0.61 2.28 -2.79
N ILE A 75 -1.50 2.04 -3.75
CA ILE A 75 -1.17 1.89 -5.16
C ILE A 75 -1.54 3.20 -5.85
N THR A 76 -0.66 3.67 -6.72
CA THR A 76 -0.92 4.88 -7.53
C THR A 76 -0.74 4.55 -9.00
N ARG A 77 -1.71 4.96 -9.82
CA ARG A 77 -1.65 4.94 -11.27
C ARG A 77 -1.80 6.38 -11.79
N ASN A 78 -0.81 6.82 -12.55
CA ASN A 78 -0.75 8.23 -12.95
C ASN A 78 -1.82 8.63 -13.96
N LYS A 79 -2.16 7.72 -14.89
CA LYS A 79 -3.16 7.96 -15.94
C LYS A 79 -3.94 6.70 -16.28
N VAL A 80 -5.10 6.89 -16.88
CA VAL A 80 -5.88 5.83 -17.51
C VAL A 80 -5.04 5.19 -18.62
N PRO A 81 -5.07 3.85 -18.82
CA PRO A 81 -4.44 3.22 -19.99
C PRO A 81 -4.94 3.83 -21.30
N ASP A 82 -4.04 4.02 -22.24
CA ASP A 82 -4.40 4.62 -23.55
C ASP A 82 -5.20 3.64 -24.43
N ASP A 83 -5.19 2.35 -24.08
CA ASP A 83 -5.78 1.22 -24.82
C ASP A 83 -6.91 0.53 -24.06
N ILE A 84 -7.62 1.25 -23.17
CA ILE A 84 -8.82 0.70 -22.53
C ILE A 84 -9.77 0.23 -23.63
N GLN A 85 -9.94 -1.06 -23.70
CA GLN A 85 -10.97 -1.66 -24.52
C GLN A 85 -12.17 -1.94 -23.64
N ASN A 86 -13.22 -1.14 -23.80
CA ASN A 86 -14.53 -1.42 -23.17
C ASN A 86 -15.18 -2.71 -23.74
N PHE A 87 -14.38 -3.75 -23.94
CA PHE A 87 -14.84 -5.06 -24.34
C PHE A 87 -15.05 -5.92 -23.11
N TYR A 88 -16.21 -6.49 -22.99
CA TYR A 88 -16.80 -7.32 -21.93
C TYR A 88 -15.97 -8.48 -21.33
N ILE A 89 -14.65 -8.54 -21.53
CA ILE A 89 -13.86 -9.73 -21.20
C ILE A 89 -13.04 -9.58 -19.92
N SER A 90 -12.68 -8.37 -19.51
CA SER A 90 -11.96 -8.14 -18.26
C SER A 90 -12.19 -6.73 -17.73
N HIS A 91 -12.35 -6.62 -16.43
CA HIS A 91 -12.42 -5.33 -15.77
C HIS A 91 -11.05 -4.64 -15.78
N GLU A 92 -11.01 -3.36 -16.15
CA GLU A 92 -9.85 -2.49 -16.05
C GLU A 92 -10.23 -1.29 -15.17
N GLY A 93 -9.63 -1.19 -13.99
CA GLY A 93 -10.00 -0.19 -13.01
C GLY A 93 -9.66 -0.59 -11.59
N PHE A 94 -10.44 -0.12 -10.67
CA PHE A 94 -10.32 -0.46 -9.26
C PHE A 94 -11.06 -1.76 -8.95
N ILE A 95 -10.43 -2.62 -8.17
CA ILE A 95 -10.98 -3.92 -7.81
C ILE A 95 -10.66 -4.22 -6.35
N GLY A 96 -11.50 -4.96 -5.70
CA GLY A 96 -11.23 -5.45 -4.35
C GLY A 96 -12.29 -6.41 -3.86
N VAL A 97 -11.93 -7.19 -2.85
CA VAL A 97 -12.86 -8.00 -2.08
C VAL A 97 -12.93 -7.41 -0.68
N PHE A 98 -14.14 -7.18 -0.20
CA PHE A 98 -14.46 -6.59 1.09
C PHE A 98 -15.50 -7.49 1.77
N ASP A 99 -15.11 -8.19 2.84
CA ASP A 99 -15.98 -9.13 3.57
C ASP A 99 -16.68 -10.13 2.62
N GLU A 100 -15.86 -10.81 1.80
CA GLU A 100 -16.30 -11.79 0.79
C GLU A 100 -17.00 -11.20 -0.46
N GLU A 101 -17.29 -9.90 -0.50
CA GLU A 101 -17.91 -9.25 -1.65
C GLU A 101 -16.89 -8.66 -2.63
N LEU A 102 -16.92 -9.07 -3.89
CA LEU A 102 -16.18 -8.45 -4.98
C LEU A 102 -16.81 -7.10 -5.33
N LYS A 103 -15.97 -6.08 -5.42
CA LYS A 103 -16.32 -4.73 -5.89
C LYS A 103 -15.39 -4.32 -7.01
N GLU A 104 -16.00 -3.81 -8.06
CA GLU A 104 -15.33 -3.26 -9.24
C GLU A 104 -15.83 -1.84 -9.48
N ASP A 105 -14.92 -0.91 -9.69
CA ASP A 105 -15.24 0.50 -9.94
C ASP A 105 -14.39 0.99 -11.12
N ASP A 106 -15.01 1.59 -12.11
CA ASP A 106 -14.34 2.11 -13.28
C ASP A 106 -13.53 3.37 -12.98
N TYR A 107 -12.54 3.67 -13.83
CA TYR A 107 -11.75 4.90 -13.69
C TYR A 107 -12.61 6.17 -13.72
N ASP A 108 -13.68 6.18 -14.53
CA ASP A 108 -14.55 7.35 -14.65
C ASP A 108 -15.37 7.56 -13.38
N ASP A 109 -15.85 6.50 -12.73
CA ASP A 109 -16.53 6.61 -11.44
C ASP A 109 -15.65 7.27 -10.38
N ILE A 110 -14.35 6.94 -10.38
CA ILE A 110 -13.40 7.44 -9.38
C ILE A 110 -12.96 8.87 -9.68
N LYS A 111 -13.00 9.34 -10.92
CA LYS A 111 -12.77 10.75 -11.25
C LYS A 111 -13.81 11.65 -10.61
N ASP A 112 -15.06 11.21 -10.61
CA ASP A 112 -16.19 12.02 -10.17
C ASP A 112 -16.41 11.97 -8.66
N LYS A 113 -16.07 10.87 -8.02
CA LYS A 113 -16.29 10.70 -6.59
C LYS A 113 -15.23 9.83 -5.93
N LYS A 114 -14.90 10.16 -4.69
CA LYS A 114 -14.15 9.29 -3.80
C LYS A 114 -15.05 8.16 -3.30
N ILE A 115 -14.57 6.92 -3.41
CA ILE A 115 -15.25 5.74 -2.85
C ILE A 115 -14.51 5.28 -1.59
N VAL A 116 -15.25 5.08 -0.51
CA VAL A 116 -14.73 4.61 0.78
C VAL A 116 -15.49 3.37 1.19
N ARG A 117 -14.75 2.33 1.62
CA ARG A 117 -15.31 1.09 2.18
C ARG A 117 -14.55 0.73 3.45
N GLU A 118 -15.25 0.15 4.40
CA GLU A 118 -14.68 -0.45 5.61
C GLU A 118 -14.92 -1.95 5.53
N ALA A 119 -13.96 -2.75 5.99
CA ALA A 119 -14.06 -4.21 5.98
C ALA A 119 -13.21 -4.82 7.09
N ASP A 120 -13.62 -6.00 7.53
CA ASP A 120 -12.90 -6.79 8.51
C ASP A 120 -11.81 -7.65 7.85
N GLU A 121 -12.01 -8.03 6.59
CA GLU A 121 -11.01 -8.74 5.80
C GLU A 121 -11.15 -8.43 4.30
N GLY A 122 -10.13 -8.77 3.53
CA GLY A 122 -10.14 -8.60 2.10
C GLY A 122 -8.85 -8.07 1.52
N TRP A 123 -8.96 -7.53 0.32
CA TRP A 123 -7.85 -6.91 -0.41
C TRP A 123 -8.39 -5.87 -1.39
N LEU A 124 -7.53 -5.00 -1.88
CA LEU A 124 -7.89 -3.98 -2.87
C LEU A 124 -6.74 -3.70 -3.82
N GLY A 125 -7.07 -3.22 -5.00
CA GLY A 125 -6.06 -2.98 -6.02
C GLY A 125 -6.54 -2.19 -7.22
N ILE A 126 -5.69 -2.18 -8.23
CA ILE A 126 -5.97 -1.66 -9.56
C ILE A 126 -5.57 -2.74 -10.56
N THR A 127 -6.45 -3.03 -11.49
CA THR A 127 -6.21 -3.98 -12.57
C THR A 127 -6.20 -3.29 -13.92
N ASP A 128 -5.36 -3.75 -14.80
CA ASP A 128 -5.29 -3.42 -16.21
C ASP A 128 -5.29 -4.72 -17.00
N LYS A 129 -5.37 -4.63 -18.31
CA LYS A 129 -5.46 -5.75 -19.24
C LYS A 129 -4.54 -6.95 -18.94
N PHE A 130 -3.31 -6.69 -18.51
CA PHE A 130 -2.29 -7.73 -18.25
C PHE A 130 -1.68 -7.68 -16.86
N TRP A 131 -2.07 -6.72 -16.04
CA TRP A 131 -1.44 -6.47 -14.76
C TRP A 131 -2.48 -6.26 -13.67
N VAL A 132 -2.19 -6.79 -12.52
CA VAL A 132 -2.89 -6.45 -11.29
C VAL A 132 -1.86 -6.03 -10.24
N SER A 133 -2.16 -4.92 -9.58
CA SER A 133 -1.45 -4.51 -8.36
C SER A 133 -2.44 -4.55 -7.22
N ALA A 134 -2.15 -5.33 -6.21
CA ALA A 134 -3.03 -5.47 -5.06
C ALA A 134 -2.27 -5.24 -3.75
N VAL A 135 -2.97 -4.74 -2.75
CA VAL A 135 -2.52 -4.68 -1.37
C VAL A 135 -3.50 -5.45 -0.51
N VAL A 136 -2.95 -6.24 0.40
CA VAL A 136 -3.69 -7.11 1.30
C VAL A 136 -3.41 -6.64 2.72
N PRO A 137 -4.40 -6.08 3.44
CA PRO A 137 -4.26 -5.77 4.86
C PRO A 137 -3.93 -7.03 5.68
N THR A 138 -3.37 -6.83 6.85
CA THR A 138 -3.06 -7.94 7.76
C THR A 138 -4.35 -8.66 8.15
N LYS A 139 -4.36 -9.98 8.04
CA LYS A 139 -5.54 -10.79 8.38
C LYS A 139 -5.95 -10.57 9.85
N GLY A 140 -7.25 -10.37 10.07
CA GLY A 140 -7.82 -10.13 11.40
C GLY A 140 -7.75 -8.67 11.86
N GLU A 141 -7.34 -7.76 10.98
CA GLU A 141 -7.27 -6.33 11.24
C GLU A 141 -8.26 -5.58 10.34
N ASN A 142 -9.22 -4.92 10.97
CA ASN A 142 -10.20 -4.10 10.26
C ASN A 142 -9.51 -2.92 9.57
N PHE A 143 -9.94 -2.60 8.38
CA PHE A 143 -9.34 -1.53 7.59
C PHE A 143 -10.39 -0.66 6.90
N LYS A 144 -9.97 0.55 6.62
CA LYS A 144 -10.70 1.50 5.79
C LYS A 144 -9.96 1.66 4.47
N SER A 145 -10.62 1.32 3.38
CA SER A 145 -10.13 1.52 2.01
C SER A 145 -10.63 2.83 1.42
N THR A 146 -9.86 3.34 0.48
CA THR A 146 -10.25 4.53 -0.26
C THR A 146 -9.77 4.42 -1.71
N PHE A 147 -10.70 4.59 -2.65
CA PHE A 147 -10.43 4.80 -4.06
C PHE A 147 -10.68 6.27 -4.39
N LEU A 148 -9.70 6.94 -4.98
CA LEU A 148 -9.82 8.37 -5.30
C LEU A 148 -8.93 8.76 -6.49
N TYR A 149 -9.31 9.86 -7.15
CA TYR A 149 -8.49 10.59 -8.09
C TYR A 149 -8.00 11.91 -7.49
N LYS A 150 -6.69 12.04 -7.35
CA LYS A 150 -6.02 13.28 -6.95
C LYS A 150 -4.56 13.18 -7.38
N ASP A 151 -4.20 13.95 -8.41
CA ASP A 151 -2.87 13.85 -9.04
C ASP A 151 -2.53 12.39 -9.44
N GLY A 152 -3.52 11.70 -10.04
CA GLY A 152 -3.51 10.27 -10.35
C GLY A 152 -4.53 9.47 -9.55
N PHE A 153 -4.79 8.26 -10.03
CA PHE A 153 -5.69 7.29 -9.40
C PHE A 153 -5.00 6.60 -8.23
N LYS A 154 -5.67 6.47 -7.11
CA LYS A 154 -5.11 5.92 -5.88
C LYS A 154 -6.08 4.92 -5.26
N ALA A 155 -5.57 3.71 -5.03
CA ALA A 155 -6.19 2.70 -4.19
C ALA A 155 -5.36 2.58 -2.91
N ASN A 156 -5.94 2.84 -1.76
CA ASN A 156 -5.22 2.77 -0.50
C ASN A 156 -6.08 2.17 0.62
N TYR A 157 -5.40 1.67 1.64
CA TYR A 157 -6.03 1.35 2.91
C TYR A 157 -5.24 1.91 4.09
N ILE A 158 -5.92 2.06 5.20
CA ILE A 158 -5.37 2.30 6.52
C ILE A 158 -6.04 1.35 7.52
N LEU A 159 -5.27 0.74 8.41
CA LEU A 159 -5.84 -0.07 9.48
C LEU A 159 -6.58 0.83 10.48
N ASN A 160 -7.70 0.35 11.00
CA ASN A 160 -8.51 1.10 11.96
C ASN A 160 -7.82 1.19 13.33
N ASN A 161 -6.99 0.20 13.67
CA ASN A 161 -6.24 0.17 14.91
C ASN A 161 -4.76 0.48 14.70
N PRO A 162 -4.13 1.25 15.59
CA PRO A 162 -2.70 1.50 15.50
C PRO A 162 -1.90 0.28 15.96
N THR A 163 -0.74 0.11 15.39
CA THR A 163 0.27 -0.83 15.87
C THR A 163 1.17 -0.11 16.88
N LYS A 164 1.26 -0.64 18.09
CA LYS A 164 2.17 -0.16 19.13
C LYS A 164 3.56 -0.72 18.89
N ILE A 165 4.55 0.15 18.84
CA ILE A 165 5.95 -0.18 18.64
C ILE A 165 6.72 0.26 19.87
N ASN A 166 7.21 -0.72 20.60
CA ASN A 166 7.98 -0.47 21.82
C ASN A 166 9.42 -0.09 21.46
N PRO A 167 10.16 0.55 22.40
CA PRO A 167 11.61 0.79 22.29
C PRO A 167 12.39 -0.47 22.05
#